data_e6c671a34065446d7ad9f15974dd7864
#
_entry.id   e6c671a34065446d7ad9f15974dd7864
#
_cell.length_a   1.000
_cell.length_b   1.000
_cell.length_c   1.000
_cell.angle_alpha   90.00
_cell.angle_beta   90.00
_cell.angle_gamma   90.00
#
_symmetry.space_group_name_H-M   'P 1'
#
loop_
_entity.id
_entity.type
_entity.pdbx_description
1 polymer ?
#
loop_
_entity_poly.entity_id
_entity_poly.type
_entity_poly.pdbx_seq_one_letter_code
_entity_poly.pdbx_strand_id
1 'polypeptide(L)'
;IKLHEFLMLMEVRLKQSQIEEFILKITPFMYELMLYYFSTVYSTKWEDVIKITAVGPRINMESFKEKYPQLYYSWHAHSRTSQFNEIPLSLQHMIHMLEDQPNINSLLLKQLKDIRRIEKDIRNKLAHEVIVLTEEDICKSAKIKSLQSFLELIKAVFANMTGLSKQNELIYDTINSYVLDQIQ
;
A
#
# COMPACT_ATOMS: atom_id res chain seq x y z
N ILE A 1 9.48 11.13 -3.21
CA ILE A 1 8.43 11.41 -2.20
C ILE A 1 8.83 10.66 -0.96
N LYS A 2 8.92 11.35 0.16
CA LYS A 2 9.18 10.68 1.43
C LYS A 2 7.89 9.97 1.84
N LEU A 3 7.95 8.66 2.01
CA LEU A 3 6.79 7.82 2.37
C LEU A 3 6.06 8.32 3.61
N HIS A 4 6.82 8.84 4.57
CA HIS A 4 6.26 9.42 5.79
C HIS A 4 5.37 10.65 5.49
N GLU A 5 5.80 11.55 4.61
CA GLU A 5 4.99 12.74 4.22
C GLU A 5 3.71 12.31 3.50
N PHE A 6 3.78 11.23 2.71
CA PHE A 6 2.61 10.69 2.04
C PHE A 6 1.58 10.13 3.04
N LEU A 7 2.05 9.37 4.03
CA LEU A 7 1.20 8.83 5.11
C LEU A 7 0.56 9.94 5.93
N MET A 8 1.32 10.99 6.26
CA MET A 8 0.81 12.19 6.93
C MET A 8 -0.30 12.87 6.12
N LEU A 9 -0.10 13.02 4.81
CA LEU A 9 -1.12 13.62 3.94
C LEU A 9 -2.40 12.80 3.94
N MET A 10 -2.31 11.46 3.92
CA MET A 10 -3.48 10.59 4.02
C MET A 10 -4.24 10.81 5.34
N GLU A 11 -3.53 10.92 6.46
CA GLU A 11 -4.16 11.18 7.76
C GLU A 11 -4.84 12.55 7.81
N VAL A 12 -4.17 13.59 7.28
CA VAL A 12 -4.77 14.94 7.19
C VAL A 12 -6.06 14.91 6.37
N ARG A 13 -6.08 14.22 5.22
CA ARG A 13 -7.28 14.09 4.39
C ARG A 13 -8.43 13.41 5.14
N LEU A 14 -8.13 12.36 5.89
CA LEU A 14 -9.13 11.67 6.70
C LEU A 14 -9.67 12.58 7.84
N LYS A 15 -8.79 13.28 8.57
CA LYS A 15 -9.18 14.25 9.62
C LYS A 15 -10.03 15.40 9.08
N GLN A 16 -9.84 15.81 7.84
CA GLN A 16 -10.61 16.82 7.14
C GLN A 16 -11.92 16.27 6.52
N SER A 17 -12.26 15.00 6.78
CA SER A 17 -13.41 14.33 6.17
C SER A 17 -13.37 14.29 4.64
N GLN A 18 -12.18 14.40 4.05
CA GLN A 18 -11.95 14.27 2.60
C GLN A 18 -11.77 12.79 2.23
N ILE A 19 -12.84 12.03 2.40
CA ILE A 19 -12.84 10.57 2.33
C ILE A 19 -12.35 10.07 0.97
N GLU A 20 -12.85 10.65 -0.12
CA GLU A 20 -12.47 10.24 -1.49
C GLU A 20 -10.98 10.45 -1.73
N GLU A 21 -10.44 11.60 -1.32
CA GLU A 21 -9.02 11.90 -1.46
C GLU A 21 -8.14 10.96 -0.63
N PHE A 22 -8.58 10.62 0.59
CA PHE A 22 -7.91 9.61 1.41
C PHE A 22 -7.84 8.26 0.68
N ILE A 23 -8.98 7.79 0.16
CA ILE A 23 -9.08 6.51 -0.54
C ILE A 23 -8.20 6.47 -1.80
N LEU A 24 -8.23 7.54 -2.60
CA LEU A 24 -7.43 7.63 -3.83
C LEU A 24 -5.92 7.58 -3.56
N LYS A 25 -5.47 7.92 -2.34
CA LYS A 25 -4.06 7.88 -1.96
C LYS A 25 -3.58 6.51 -1.47
N ILE A 26 -4.48 5.60 -1.12
CA ILE A 26 -4.11 4.29 -0.56
C ILE A 26 -3.27 3.47 -1.55
N THR A 27 -3.77 3.29 -2.78
CA THR A 27 -3.07 2.48 -3.79
C THR A 27 -1.67 3.01 -4.11
N PRO A 28 -1.48 4.30 -4.46
CA PRO A 28 -0.15 4.81 -4.75
C PRO A 28 0.78 4.78 -3.53
N PHE A 29 0.27 5.03 -2.32
CA PHE A 29 1.06 4.91 -1.10
C PHE A 29 1.56 3.47 -0.90
N MET A 30 0.66 2.49 -0.95
CA MET A 30 1.02 1.08 -0.78
C MET A 30 1.97 0.59 -1.87
N TYR A 31 1.82 1.08 -3.10
CA TYR A 31 2.71 0.77 -4.19
C TYR A 31 4.15 1.25 -3.90
N GLU A 32 4.33 2.51 -3.53
CA GLU A 32 5.63 3.08 -3.19
C GLU A 32 6.25 2.40 -1.95
N LEU A 33 5.44 2.08 -0.94
CA LEU A 33 5.89 1.37 0.25
C LEU A 33 6.41 -0.04 -0.10
N MET A 34 5.72 -0.74 -0.98
CA MET A 34 6.16 -2.06 -1.44
C MET A 34 7.45 -1.97 -2.26
N LEU A 35 7.59 -1.01 -3.17
CA LEU A 35 8.83 -0.78 -3.91
C LEU A 35 10.01 -0.53 -2.96
N TYR A 36 9.81 0.32 -1.97
CA TYR A 36 10.80 0.58 -0.93
C TYR A 36 11.19 -0.70 -0.18
N TYR A 37 10.21 -1.48 0.26
CA TYR A 37 10.44 -2.72 1.00
C TYR A 37 11.25 -3.74 0.19
N PHE A 38 10.87 -3.98 -1.06
CA PHE A 38 11.62 -4.87 -1.94
C PHE A 38 13.04 -4.39 -2.19
N SER A 39 13.25 -3.08 -2.39
CA SER A 39 14.58 -2.52 -2.58
C SER A 39 15.46 -2.66 -1.34
N THR A 40 14.86 -2.54 -0.15
CA THR A 40 15.59 -2.60 1.13
C THR A 40 15.87 -4.03 1.57
N VAL A 41 14.86 -4.92 1.50
CA VAL A 41 14.96 -6.28 2.05
C VAL A 41 15.51 -7.28 1.04
N TYR A 42 15.13 -7.14 -0.24
CA TYR A 42 15.51 -8.06 -1.31
C TYR A 42 16.53 -7.47 -2.28
N SER A 43 17.00 -6.24 -2.02
CA SER A 43 17.95 -5.51 -2.88
C SER A 43 17.47 -5.40 -4.33
N THR A 44 16.15 -5.29 -4.52
CA THR A 44 15.56 -5.24 -5.86
C THR A 44 15.81 -3.88 -6.51
N LYS A 45 16.47 -3.90 -7.67
CA LYS A 45 16.66 -2.73 -8.54
C LYS A 45 15.56 -2.75 -9.60
N TRP A 46 14.49 -2.01 -9.32
CA TRP A 46 13.29 -2.01 -10.18
C TRP A 46 13.55 -1.48 -11.58
N GLU A 47 14.48 -0.53 -11.71
CA GLU A 47 14.93 0.03 -13.00
C GLU A 47 15.48 -1.02 -13.96
N ASP A 48 15.97 -2.14 -13.44
CA ASP A 48 16.52 -3.23 -14.23
C ASP A 48 15.48 -4.17 -14.83
N VAL A 49 14.27 -4.16 -14.28
CA VAL A 49 13.19 -5.11 -14.63
C VAL A 49 11.87 -4.43 -15.00
N ILE A 50 11.71 -3.15 -14.67
CA ILE A 50 10.52 -2.38 -15.04
C ILE A 50 10.78 -1.64 -16.35
N LYS A 51 9.81 -1.76 -17.26
CA LYS A 51 9.71 -0.98 -18.49
C LYS A 51 8.52 -0.03 -18.39
N ILE A 52 8.75 1.24 -18.62
CA ILE A 52 7.68 2.22 -18.71
C ILE A 52 7.04 2.12 -20.10
N THR A 53 5.76 1.86 -20.12
CA THR A 53 4.96 1.79 -21.35
C THR A 53 3.89 2.87 -21.38
N ALA A 54 3.22 3.07 -22.51
CA ALA A 54 2.11 4.02 -22.65
C ALA A 54 0.94 3.75 -21.69
N VAL A 55 0.81 2.50 -21.20
CA VAL A 55 -0.24 2.08 -20.26
C VAL A 55 0.27 1.92 -18.83
N GLY A 56 1.48 2.40 -18.54
CA GLY A 56 2.09 2.38 -17.20
C GLY A 56 3.28 1.42 -17.07
N PRO A 57 3.82 1.30 -15.84
CA PRO A 57 4.96 0.44 -15.56
C PRO A 57 4.62 -1.05 -15.70
N ARG A 58 5.47 -1.80 -16.41
CA ARG A 58 5.34 -3.25 -16.59
C ARG A 58 6.63 -3.93 -16.19
N ILE A 59 6.53 -5.12 -15.61
CA ILE A 59 7.68 -5.97 -15.32
C ILE A 59 7.95 -6.82 -16.57
N ASN A 60 9.22 -6.83 -17.01
CA ASN A 60 9.72 -7.84 -17.92
C ASN A 60 9.99 -9.12 -17.12
N MET A 61 9.19 -10.15 -17.36
CA MET A 61 9.20 -11.37 -16.55
C MET A 61 10.43 -12.24 -16.78
N GLU A 62 11.04 -12.16 -17.95
CA GLU A 62 12.29 -12.88 -18.26
C GLU A 62 13.45 -12.28 -17.45
N SER A 63 13.66 -10.98 -17.53
CA SER A 63 14.68 -10.27 -16.73
C SER A 63 14.42 -10.41 -15.24
N PHE A 64 13.15 -10.41 -14.82
CA PHE A 64 12.78 -10.57 -13.42
C PHE A 64 13.11 -11.97 -12.90
N LYS A 65 12.82 -13.02 -13.68
CA LYS A 65 13.18 -14.41 -13.38
C LYS A 65 14.68 -14.61 -13.25
N GLU A 66 15.44 -13.99 -14.15
CA GLU A 66 16.91 -14.09 -14.15
C GLU A 66 17.52 -13.42 -12.92
N LYS A 67 17.08 -12.19 -12.61
CA LYS A 67 17.68 -11.38 -11.53
C LYS A 67 17.13 -11.71 -10.15
N TYR A 68 15.85 -12.07 -10.03
CA TYR A 68 15.15 -12.29 -8.76
C TYR A 68 14.35 -13.60 -8.78
N PRO A 69 15.01 -14.76 -8.96
CA PRO A 69 14.32 -16.04 -9.15
C PRO A 69 13.40 -16.43 -8.01
N GLN A 70 13.77 -16.15 -6.75
CA GLN A 70 12.93 -16.48 -5.61
C GLN A 70 11.61 -15.70 -5.61
N LEU A 71 11.65 -14.39 -5.90
CA LEU A 71 10.47 -13.55 -6.01
C LEU A 71 9.61 -13.97 -7.22
N TYR A 72 10.25 -14.30 -8.34
CA TYR A 72 9.57 -14.78 -9.54
C TYR A 72 8.81 -16.08 -9.28
N TYR A 73 9.43 -17.09 -8.64
CA TYR A 73 8.77 -18.38 -8.40
C TYR A 73 7.62 -18.26 -7.42
N SER A 74 7.75 -17.45 -6.36
CA SER A 74 6.64 -17.15 -5.46
C SER A 74 5.48 -16.48 -6.22
N TRP A 75 5.76 -15.43 -6.99
CA TRP A 75 4.74 -14.81 -7.83
C TRP A 75 4.09 -15.79 -8.80
N HIS A 76 4.89 -16.63 -9.49
CA HIS A 76 4.40 -17.59 -10.48
C HIS A 76 3.48 -18.64 -9.87
N ALA A 77 3.75 -19.10 -8.65
CA ALA A 77 2.94 -20.08 -7.94
C ALA A 77 1.54 -19.54 -7.58
N HIS A 78 1.43 -18.24 -7.31
CA HIS A 78 0.19 -17.62 -6.82
C HIS A 78 -0.53 -16.75 -7.88
N SER A 79 0.11 -16.46 -8.99
CA SER A 79 -0.46 -15.62 -10.05
C SER A 79 -1.15 -16.43 -11.14
N ARG A 80 -2.36 -15.99 -11.53
CA ARG A 80 -3.07 -16.53 -12.71
C ARG A 80 -2.54 -15.97 -14.03
N THR A 81 -1.63 -15.00 -13.99
CA THR A 81 -1.09 -14.30 -15.17
C THR A 81 0.30 -14.78 -15.57
N SER A 82 0.71 -15.95 -15.10
CA SER A 82 2.05 -16.53 -15.31
C SER A 82 2.44 -16.80 -16.78
N GLN A 83 1.50 -16.65 -17.71
CA GLN A 83 1.72 -16.89 -19.15
C GLN A 83 2.24 -15.68 -19.92
N PHE A 84 2.27 -14.49 -19.30
CA PHE A 84 2.61 -13.25 -19.98
C PHE A 84 4.08 -12.87 -19.76
N ASN A 85 4.75 -12.44 -20.84
CA ASN A 85 6.13 -11.95 -20.78
C ASN A 85 6.26 -10.58 -20.11
N GLU A 86 5.20 -9.78 -20.16
CA GLU A 86 5.13 -8.46 -19.50
C GLU A 86 3.82 -8.36 -18.73
N ILE A 87 3.90 -8.01 -17.44
CA ILE A 87 2.73 -7.81 -16.59
C ILE A 87 2.72 -6.42 -15.97
N PRO A 88 1.54 -5.82 -15.75
CA PRO A 88 1.47 -4.59 -14.95
C PRO A 88 1.94 -4.90 -13.53
N LEU A 89 2.84 -4.06 -12.99
CA LEU A 89 3.24 -4.18 -11.60
C LEU A 89 2.12 -3.61 -10.71
N SER A 90 1.43 -4.50 -10.01
CA SER A 90 0.35 -4.14 -9.10
C SER A 90 0.65 -4.59 -7.67
N LEU A 91 -0.04 -3.98 -6.69
CA LEU A 91 0.05 -4.39 -5.29
C LEU A 91 -0.23 -5.89 -5.11
N GLN A 92 -1.19 -6.46 -5.84
CA GLN A 92 -1.49 -7.89 -5.78
C GLN A 92 -0.30 -8.76 -6.23
N HIS A 93 0.36 -8.37 -7.32
CA HIS A 93 1.54 -9.09 -7.81
C HIS A 93 2.69 -9.04 -6.80
N MET A 94 2.92 -7.87 -6.20
CA MET A 94 3.94 -7.71 -5.16
C MET A 94 3.63 -8.55 -3.90
N ILE A 95 2.37 -8.66 -3.50
CA ILE A 95 1.97 -9.56 -2.41
C ILE A 95 2.28 -11.02 -2.76
N HIS A 96 1.96 -11.47 -3.98
CA HIS A 96 2.27 -12.83 -4.43
C HIS A 96 3.78 -13.13 -4.44
N MET A 97 4.62 -12.14 -4.73
CA MET A 97 6.09 -12.29 -4.64
C MET A 97 6.57 -12.56 -3.21
N LEU A 98 5.81 -12.15 -2.21
CA LEU A 98 6.15 -12.33 -0.80
C LEU A 98 5.60 -13.62 -0.19
N GLU A 99 4.62 -14.29 -0.79
CA GLU A 99 3.86 -15.37 -0.15
C GLU A 99 4.72 -16.55 0.30
N ASP A 100 5.73 -16.91 -0.48
CA ASP A 100 6.61 -18.05 -0.20
C ASP A 100 7.99 -17.63 0.32
N GLN A 101 8.17 -16.35 0.68
CA GLN A 101 9.47 -15.90 1.17
C GLN A 101 9.70 -16.38 2.61
N PRO A 102 10.84 -17.07 2.89
CA PRO A 102 11.07 -17.72 4.19
C PRO A 102 11.16 -16.72 5.35
N ASN A 103 11.53 -15.48 5.06
CA ASN A 103 11.74 -14.45 6.09
C ASN A 103 10.58 -13.48 6.22
N ILE A 104 9.47 -13.70 5.49
CA ILE A 104 8.31 -12.81 5.62
C ILE A 104 7.58 -13.05 6.94
N ASN A 105 7.33 -11.99 7.66
CA ASN A 105 6.49 -12.05 8.84
C ASN A 105 5.04 -12.39 8.43
N SER A 106 4.50 -13.50 8.95
CA SER A 106 3.14 -13.97 8.62
C SER A 106 2.06 -12.95 8.97
N LEU A 107 2.24 -12.17 10.04
CA LEU A 107 1.34 -11.09 10.41
C LEU A 107 1.39 -9.96 9.38
N LEU A 108 2.59 -9.57 8.95
CA LEU A 108 2.76 -8.55 7.90
C LEU A 108 2.08 -8.98 6.60
N LEU A 109 2.30 -10.22 6.17
CA LEU A 109 1.67 -10.75 4.95
C LEU A 109 0.14 -10.75 5.05
N LYS A 110 -0.40 -11.15 6.21
CA LYS A 110 -1.84 -11.07 6.48
C LYS A 110 -2.36 -9.64 6.40
N GLN A 111 -1.68 -8.70 7.03
CA GLN A 111 -2.05 -7.27 7.01
C GLN A 111 -2.03 -6.69 5.59
N LEU A 112 -1.04 -7.04 4.77
CA LEU A 112 -0.97 -6.63 3.35
C LEU A 112 -2.17 -7.17 2.55
N LYS A 113 -2.53 -8.44 2.74
CA LYS A 113 -3.71 -9.06 2.12
C LYS A 113 -5.02 -8.39 2.57
N ASP A 114 -5.13 -8.06 3.85
CA ASP A 114 -6.29 -7.34 4.39
C ASP A 114 -6.41 -5.94 3.79
N ILE A 115 -5.32 -5.17 3.73
CA ILE A 115 -5.30 -3.85 3.08
C ILE A 115 -5.74 -3.98 1.61
N ARG A 116 -5.19 -4.95 0.88
CA ARG A 116 -5.54 -5.15 -0.53
C ARG A 116 -7.01 -5.50 -0.73
N ARG A 117 -7.58 -6.35 0.13
CA ARG A 117 -9.00 -6.69 0.12
C ARG A 117 -9.86 -5.45 0.36
N ILE A 118 -9.57 -4.73 1.44
CA ILE A 118 -10.31 -3.51 1.83
C ILE A 118 -10.25 -2.46 0.71
N GLU A 119 -9.07 -2.19 0.19
CA GLU A 119 -8.85 -1.24 -0.91
C GLU A 119 -9.65 -1.61 -2.16
N LYS A 120 -9.64 -2.90 -2.53
CA LYS A 120 -10.42 -3.40 -3.67
C LYS A 120 -11.93 -3.22 -3.46
N ASP A 121 -12.43 -3.57 -2.28
CA ASP A 121 -13.86 -3.47 -1.96
C ASP A 121 -14.33 -2.01 -1.98
N ILE A 122 -13.53 -1.09 -1.43
CA ILE A 122 -13.83 0.35 -1.44
C ILE A 122 -13.82 0.89 -2.88
N ARG A 123 -12.78 0.58 -3.67
CA ARG A 123 -12.67 1.06 -5.05
C ARG A 123 -13.78 0.54 -5.94
N ASN A 124 -14.17 -0.73 -5.79
CA ASN A 124 -15.29 -1.29 -6.54
C ASN A 124 -16.58 -0.53 -6.23
N LYS A 125 -16.82 -0.21 -4.96
CA LYS A 125 -17.98 0.57 -4.57
C LYS A 125 -17.98 1.97 -5.18
N LEU A 126 -16.86 2.69 -5.08
CA LEU A 126 -16.71 4.03 -5.68
C LEU A 126 -16.88 4.02 -7.20
N ALA A 127 -16.41 2.98 -7.89
CA ALA A 127 -16.48 2.88 -9.34
C ALA A 127 -17.90 2.59 -9.87
N HIS A 128 -18.76 1.97 -9.06
CA HIS A 128 -20.09 1.53 -9.47
C HIS A 128 -21.24 2.42 -8.96
N GLU A 129 -20.97 3.31 -8.01
CA GLU A 129 -21.99 4.20 -7.44
C GLU A 129 -21.71 5.65 -7.85
N VAL A 130 -22.67 6.27 -8.54
CA VAL A 130 -22.64 7.68 -8.96
C VAL A 130 -23.05 8.62 -7.80
N ILE A 131 -23.24 8.07 -6.60
CA ILE A 131 -23.78 8.77 -5.42
C ILE A 131 -22.60 9.10 -4.48
N VAL A 132 -22.68 10.22 -3.78
CA VAL A 132 -21.76 10.57 -2.70
C VAL A 132 -21.84 9.51 -1.62
N LEU A 133 -20.77 8.71 -1.46
CA LEU A 133 -20.71 7.64 -0.48
C LEU A 133 -20.40 8.21 0.91
N THR A 134 -21.16 7.80 1.89
CA THR A 134 -20.87 8.07 3.30
C THR A 134 -19.76 7.15 3.81
N GLU A 135 -19.09 7.55 4.90
CA GLU A 135 -18.15 6.66 5.58
C GLU A 135 -18.81 5.34 6.00
N GLU A 136 -20.05 5.39 6.44
CA GLU A 136 -20.83 4.20 6.85
C GLU A 136 -20.99 3.20 5.70
N ASP A 137 -21.36 3.68 4.51
CA ASP A 137 -21.52 2.83 3.31
C ASP A 137 -20.20 2.15 2.92
N ILE A 138 -19.12 2.90 3.00
CA ILE A 138 -17.77 2.41 2.69
C ILE A 138 -17.35 1.34 3.72
N CYS A 139 -17.49 1.64 5.01
CA CYS A 139 -17.12 0.73 6.10
C CYS A 139 -17.92 -0.57 6.05
N LYS A 140 -19.22 -0.49 5.76
CA LYS A 140 -20.09 -1.66 5.61
C LYS A 140 -19.67 -2.53 4.41
N SER A 141 -19.39 -1.91 3.27
CA SER A 141 -18.93 -2.61 2.06
C SER A 141 -17.59 -3.32 2.28
N ALA A 142 -16.62 -2.63 2.84
CA ALA A 142 -15.27 -3.15 3.09
C ALA A 142 -15.17 -4.02 4.35
N LYS A 143 -16.24 -4.15 5.13
CA LYS A 143 -16.32 -4.90 6.40
C LYS A 143 -15.24 -4.43 7.38
N ILE A 144 -15.12 -3.12 7.56
CA ILE A 144 -14.22 -2.48 8.51
C ILE A 144 -15.01 -1.68 9.55
N LYS A 145 -14.40 -1.46 10.71
CA LYS A 145 -15.02 -0.74 11.82
C LYS A 145 -15.14 0.76 11.52
N SER A 146 -14.10 1.36 10.94
CA SER A 146 -14.02 2.77 10.57
C SER A 146 -12.84 3.00 9.61
N LEU A 147 -12.84 4.10 8.88
CA LEU A 147 -11.68 4.52 8.07
C LEU A 147 -10.46 4.82 8.94
N GLN A 148 -10.67 5.31 10.17
CA GLN A 148 -9.57 5.48 11.14
C GLN A 148 -8.91 4.13 11.48
N SER A 149 -9.68 3.07 11.73
CA SER A 149 -9.13 1.73 11.99
C SER A 149 -8.36 1.17 10.79
N PHE A 150 -8.77 1.53 9.58
CA PHE A 150 -8.06 1.17 8.36
C PHE A 150 -6.75 1.96 8.20
N LEU A 151 -6.75 3.24 8.50
CA LEU A 151 -5.53 4.04 8.55
C LEU A 151 -4.52 3.48 9.57
N GLU A 152 -4.97 3.06 10.76
CA GLU A 152 -4.10 2.44 11.77
C GLU A 152 -3.49 1.11 11.28
N LEU A 153 -4.24 0.34 10.51
CA LEU A 153 -3.69 -0.86 9.85
C LEU A 153 -2.59 -0.50 8.84
N ILE A 154 -2.79 0.53 8.03
CA ILE A 154 -1.79 1.03 7.08
C ILE A 154 -0.54 1.54 7.82
N LYS A 155 -0.70 2.28 8.92
CA LYS A 155 0.40 2.74 9.78
C LYS A 155 1.20 1.58 10.38
N ALA A 156 0.51 0.53 10.83
CA ALA A 156 1.16 -0.65 11.37
C ALA A 156 2.01 -1.38 10.30
N VAL A 157 1.51 -1.51 9.09
CA VAL A 157 2.25 -2.07 7.96
C VAL A 157 3.46 -1.19 7.61
N PHE A 158 3.27 0.13 7.53
CA PHE A 158 4.35 1.08 7.28
C PHE A 158 5.48 0.94 8.32
N ALA A 159 5.15 0.91 9.62
CA ALA A 159 6.13 0.75 10.68
C ALA A 159 6.90 -0.59 10.58
N ASN A 160 6.18 -1.69 10.29
CA ASN A 160 6.80 -2.99 10.10
C ASN A 160 7.76 -3.05 8.90
N MET A 161 7.39 -2.40 7.78
CA MET A 161 8.17 -2.46 6.54
C MET A 161 9.36 -1.50 6.53
N THR A 162 9.28 -0.39 7.26
CA THR A 162 10.33 0.62 7.31
C THR A 162 11.25 0.50 8.52
N GLY A 163 10.85 -0.28 9.53
CA GLY A 163 11.55 -0.33 10.82
C GLY A 163 11.41 0.94 11.66
N LEU A 164 10.62 1.91 11.20
CA LEU A 164 10.34 3.13 11.95
C LEU A 164 9.35 2.81 13.07
N SER A 165 9.73 3.09 14.30
CA SER A 165 8.83 2.92 15.43
C SER A 165 7.63 3.85 15.30
N LYS A 166 6.47 3.46 15.90
CA LYS A 166 5.26 4.28 16.01
C LYS A 166 5.48 5.67 16.67
N GLN A 167 6.65 5.88 17.29
CA GLN A 167 7.02 7.13 17.97
C GLN A 167 7.27 8.33 17.06
N ASN A 168 7.28 8.16 15.76
CA ASN A 168 7.09 9.28 14.84
C ASN A 168 5.59 9.65 14.80
N GLU A 169 4.98 9.74 15.99
CA GLU A 169 3.73 10.47 16.15
C GLU A 169 3.95 11.85 15.54
N LEU A 170 3.07 12.17 14.69
CA LEU A 170 3.12 13.25 13.73
C LEU A 170 3.68 14.51 14.38
N ILE A 171 4.76 15.00 13.83
CA ILE A 171 5.22 16.38 14.03
C ILE A 171 4.01 17.34 14.04
N TYR A 172 2.95 17.06 13.28
CA TYR A 172 1.69 17.79 13.27
C TYR A 172 0.93 17.77 14.61
N ASP A 173 0.82 16.64 15.29
CA ASP A 173 0.11 16.58 16.56
C ASP A 173 0.96 17.28 17.63
N THR A 174 2.28 17.19 17.57
CA THR A 174 3.21 17.94 18.41
C THR A 174 3.14 19.45 18.13
N ILE A 175 3.10 19.85 16.86
CA ILE A 175 2.95 21.26 16.46
C ILE A 175 1.56 21.79 16.86
N ASN A 176 0.50 21.03 16.61
CA ASN A 176 -0.85 21.43 16.96
C ASN A 176 -1.02 21.55 18.49
N SER A 177 -0.48 20.61 19.27
CA SER A 177 -0.48 20.71 20.73
C SER A 177 0.28 21.95 21.19
N TYR A 178 1.47 22.20 20.63
CA TYR A 178 2.25 23.40 20.95
C TYR A 178 1.50 24.68 20.59
N VAL A 179 0.85 24.76 19.44
CA VAL A 179 0.07 25.93 19.02
C VAL A 179 -1.16 26.13 19.93
N LEU A 180 -1.87 25.05 20.29
CA LEU A 180 -3.02 25.12 21.18
C LEU A 180 -2.61 25.55 22.58
N ASP A 181 -1.47 25.12 23.10
CA ASP A 181 -0.92 25.53 24.39
C ASP A 181 -0.51 27.00 24.43
N GLN A 182 -0.23 27.64 23.28
CA GLN A 182 0.14 29.03 23.17
C GLN A 182 -1.09 29.98 23.02
N ILE A 183 -2.27 29.43 22.73
CA ILE A 183 -3.51 30.18 22.49
C ILE A 183 -4.40 30.18 23.76
N GLN A 184 -4.12 29.34 24.74
CA GLN A 184 -4.76 29.35 26.09
C GLN A 184 -4.02 30.27 27.02
#